data_00f2ec1923c20f33c3bbc89bc46c4fa5
#
_entry.id   00f2ec1923c20f33c3bbc89bc46c4fa5
#
_cell.length_a   1.000
_cell.length_b   1.000
_cell.length_c   1.000
_cell.angle_alpha   90.00
_cell.angle_beta   90.00
_cell.angle_gamma   90.00
#
_symmetry.space_group_name_H-M   'P 1'
#
loop_
_entity.id
_entity.type
_entity.pdbx_description
1 polymer ?
#
loop_
_entity_poly.entity_id
_entity_poly.type
_entity_poly.pdbx_seq_one_letter_code
_entity_poly.pdbx_strand_id
1 'polypeptide(L)'
;MPGLVEAIVIDNIDPLRLGRVKVKFPSLPEMPESFWARLMMPMAGQKRGWMTIPEKEDEVLVAFLHGDVQHAVVLGGLYNGVDKPPYANEDGDNNLRVFQSRSGHRLTFDDTDGEERVELILHNEEIRIIWDSANKTVGVYSGQDIIIETEDTFSLKCTDFILEASQNIDIQSGQTTNLSSGVETAVDGGAEMTLKADLLTIN
;
A
#
# COMPACT_ATOMS: atom_id res chain seq x y z
N MET A 1 28.54 -20.08 22.71
CA MET A 1 27.33 -19.28 22.48
C MET A 1 26.67 -19.70 21.20
N PRO A 2 25.35 -19.86 21.18
CA PRO A 2 24.64 -20.14 19.93
C PRO A 2 24.83 -18.95 18.97
N GLY A 3 25.06 -19.22 17.68
CA GLY A 3 25.25 -18.17 16.68
C GLY A 3 23.95 -17.42 16.37
N LEU A 4 22.91 -18.17 16.10
CA LEU A 4 21.54 -17.69 15.81
C LEU A 4 20.55 -18.45 16.69
N VAL A 5 19.48 -17.78 17.12
CA VAL A 5 18.48 -18.35 18.03
C VAL A 5 17.09 -17.86 17.60
N GLU A 6 16.14 -18.78 17.54
CA GLU A 6 14.73 -18.46 17.41
C GLU A 6 14.20 -17.86 18.69
N ALA A 7 13.36 -16.86 18.56
CA ALA A 7 12.79 -16.15 19.70
C ALA A 7 11.37 -15.68 19.40
N ILE A 8 10.62 -15.42 20.45
CA ILE A 8 9.25 -14.89 20.36
C ILE A 8 9.22 -13.46 20.89
N VAL A 9 8.62 -12.56 20.15
CA VAL A 9 8.46 -11.16 20.58
C VAL A 9 7.49 -11.07 21.75
N ILE A 10 7.94 -10.46 22.86
CA ILE A 10 7.11 -10.29 24.06
C ILE A 10 6.72 -8.83 24.30
N ASP A 11 7.50 -7.88 23.77
CA ASP A 11 7.17 -6.46 23.85
C ASP A 11 7.78 -5.69 22.69
N ASN A 12 6.99 -4.82 22.07
CA ASN A 12 7.38 -3.95 20.97
C ASN A 12 7.15 -2.46 21.26
N ILE A 13 6.83 -2.10 22.52
CA ILE A 13 6.67 -0.71 22.95
C ILE A 13 7.97 -0.22 23.59
N ASP A 14 8.94 0.16 22.76
CA ASP A 14 10.24 0.65 23.23
C ASP A 14 10.11 1.99 23.98
N PRO A 15 10.46 2.07 25.27
CA PRO A 15 10.34 3.29 26.07
C PRO A 15 11.23 4.43 25.56
N LEU A 16 12.30 4.12 24.86
CA LEU A 16 13.18 5.13 24.25
C LEU A 16 12.80 5.48 22.80
N ARG A 17 11.73 4.88 22.25
CA ARG A 17 11.23 5.12 20.90
C ARG A 17 12.28 4.91 19.79
N LEU A 18 13.15 3.92 19.98
CA LEU A 18 14.20 3.54 19.03
C LEU A 18 13.79 2.39 18.09
N GLY A 19 12.53 1.92 18.19
CA GLY A 19 12.00 0.83 17.36
C GLY A 19 12.60 -0.53 17.70
N ARG A 20 12.98 -0.76 18.97
CA ARG A 20 13.51 -2.03 19.47
C ARG A 20 12.38 -2.90 20.00
N VAL A 21 12.66 -4.19 20.16
CA VAL A 21 11.73 -5.16 20.75
C VAL A 21 12.39 -5.94 21.87
N LYS A 22 11.57 -6.52 22.75
CA LYS A 22 12.01 -7.57 23.69
C LYS A 22 11.54 -8.91 23.17
N VAL A 23 12.39 -9.90 23.32
CA VAL A 23 12.08 -11.27 22.90
C VAL A 23 12.36 -12.26 24.04
N LYS A 24 11.64 -13.36 24.07
CA LYS A 24 11.93 -14.52 24.90
C LYS A 24 12.60 -15.61 24.05
N PHE A 25 13.46 -16.39 24.69
CA PHE A 25 14.23 -17.45 24.04
C PHE A 25 13.78 -18.83 24.58
N PRO A 26 12.83 -19.52 23.95
CA PRO A 26 12.34 -20.80 24.44
C PRO A 26 13.44 -21.89 24.54
N SER A 27 14.45 -21.80 23.69
CA SER A 27 15.59 -22.73 23.67
C SER A 27 16.73 -22.41 24.65
N LEU A 28 16.64 -21.27 25.37
CA LEU A 28 17.67 -20.82 26.32
C LEU A 28 17.03 -20.59 27.73
N PRO A 29 16.77 -21.63 28.50
CA PRO A 29 16.09 -21.51 29.79
C PRO A 29 16.86 -20.69 30.82
N GLU A 30 18.19 -20.60 30.70
CA GLU A 30 19.03 -19.77 31.60
C GLU A 30 18.97 -18.27 31.27
N MET A 31 18.47 -17.92 30.09
CA MET A 31 18.28 -16.54 29.63
C MET A 31 16.89 -16.42 28.99
N PRO A 32 15.84 -16.29 29.80
CA PRO A 32 14.47 -16.36 29.27
C PRO A 32 14.08 -15.18 28.40
N GLU A 33 14.71 -13.98 28.59
CA GLU A 33 14.33 -12.76 27.88
C GLU A 33 15.56 -11.94 27.47
N SER A 34 15.42 -11.16 26.40
CA SER A 34 16.43 -10.19 25.97
C SER A 34 16.32 -8.85 26.70
N PHE A 35 17.38 -8.05 26.65
CA PHE A 35 17.25 -6.61 26.69
C PHE A 35 16.49 -6.10 25.46
N TRP A 36 16.29 -4.78 25.32
CA TRP A 36 15.72 -4.18 24.12
C TRP A 36 16.64 -4.43 22.92
N ALA A 37 16.25 -5.39 22.08
CA ALA A 37 16.98 -5.81 20.90
C ALA A 37 16.71 -4.87 19.72
N ARG A 38 17.75 -4.49 19.00
CA ARG A 38 17.60 -3.71 17.75
C ARG A 38 17.05 -4.60 16.64
N LEU A 39 16.31 -3.98 15.70
CA LEU A 39 15.86 -4.64 14.48
C LEU A 39 16.84 -4.36 13.34
N MET A 40 17.22 -5.40 12.61
CA MET A 40 17.88 -5.25 11.32
C MET A 40 16.84 -4.92 10.25
N MET A 41 17.07 -3.86 9.50
CA MET A 41 16.19 -3.42 8.42
C MET A 41 16.96 -3.32 7.11
N PRO A 42 16.35 -3.53 5.94
CA PRO A 42 17.00 -3.37 4.64
C PRO A 42 17.63 -1.99 4.45
N MET A 43 17.03 -0.96 5.06
CA MET A 43 17.57 0.40 5.08
C MET A 43 17.25 1.06 6.42
N ALA A 44 18.26 1.67 7.06
CA ALA A 44 18.12 2.46 8.28
C ALA A 44 19.03 3.69 8.22
N GLY A 45 18.51 4.87 8.53
CA GLY A 45 19.25 6.13 8.54
C GLY A 45 18.48 7.26 9.20
N GLN A 46 19.10 8.43 9.32
CA GLN A 46 18.48 9.58 9.96
C GLN A 46 17.20 10.00 9.20
N LYS A 47 16.05 9.91 9.85
CA LYS A 47 14.71 10.23 9.32
C LYS A 47 14.34 9.48 8.01
N ARG A 48 14.95 8.34 7.76
CA ARG A 48 14.66 7.50 6.58
C ARG A 48 14.91 6.02 6.89
N GLY A 49 14.21 5.14 6.22
CA GLY A 49 14.39 3.70 6.36
C GLY A 49 13.14 2.90 6.05
N TRP A 50 13.30 1.60 6.11
CA TRP A 50 12.20 0.64 6.11
C TRP A 50 11.83 0.36 7.57
N MET A 51 10.56 0.50 7.95
CA MET A 51 10.12 0.34 9.33
C MET A 51 8.98 -0.66 9.41
N THR A 52 9.33 -1.88 9.80
CA THR A 52 8.38 -2.98 10.07
C THR A 52 8.75 -3.59 11.42
N ILE A 53 8.03 -3.19 12.45
CA ILE A 53 8.25 -3.73 13.80
C ILE A 53 7.40 -5.00 13.92
N PRO A 54 7.98 -6.15 14.34
CA PRO A 54 7.21 -7.36 14.55
C PRO A 54 6.20 -7.18 15.69
N GLU A 55 5.10 -7.89 15.58
CA GLU A 55 4.03 -7.88 16.57
C GLU A 55 4.41 -8.76 17.78
N LYS A 56 3.69 -8.61 18.88
CA LYS A 56 3.81 -9.55 20.01
C LYS A 56 3.35 -10.92 19.57
N GLU A 57 4.06 -11.93 20.03
CA GLU A 57 3.95 -13.35 19.70
C GLU A 57 4.52 -13.74 18.32
N ASP A 58 4.97 -12.78 17.48
CA ASP A 58 5.71 -13.13 16.26
C ASP A 58 6.99 -13.90 16.58
N GLU A 59 7.29 -14.90 15.77
CA GLU A 59 8.55 -15.63 15.80
C GLU A 59 9.63 -14.88 15.00
N VAL A 60 10.80 -14.74 15.58
CA VAL A 60 11.91 -13.97 14.98
C VAL A 60 13.24 -14.71 15.12
N LEU A 61 14.15 -14.48 14.19
CA LEU A 61 15.53 -14.93 14.27
C LEU A 61 16.40 -13.85 14.92
N VAL A 62 17.19 -14.24 15.92
CA VAL A 62 18.04 -13.34 16.70
C VAL A 62 19.50 -13.73 16.61
N ALA A 63 20.37 -12.75 16.41
CA ALA A 63 21.81 -12.87 16.51
C ALA A 63 22.34 -12.12 17.73
N PHE A 64 23.47 -12.59 18.31
CA PHE A 64 24.18 -11.93 19.38
C PHE A 64 25.50 -11.35 18.86
N LEU A 65 25.66 -10.03 18.92
CA LEU A 65 26.87 -9.36 18.47
C LEU A 65 28.06 -9.80 19.31
N HIS A 66 29.12 -10.27 18.66
CA HIS A 66 30.32 -10.82 19.31
C HIS A 66 30.01 -11.96 20.32
N GLY A 67 28.88 -12.64 20.19
CA GLY A 67 28.43 -13.67 21.11
C GLY A 67 27.93 -13.14 22.46
N ASP A 68 27.77 -11.83 22.59
CA ASP A 68 27.28 -11.19 23.81
C ASP A 68 25.74 -11.14 23.81
N VAL A 69 25.15 -11.86 24.77
CA VAL A 69 23.70 -11.96 24.94
C VAL A 69 23.02 -10.63 25.28
N GLN A 70 23.76 -9.66 25.80
CA GLN A 70 23.25 -8.32 26.07
C GLN A 70 23.06 -7.49 24.79
N HIS A 71 23.68 -7.90 23.70
CA HIS A 71 23.68 -7.21 22.41
C HIS A 71 22.92 -8.03 21.36
N ALA A 72 21.67 -8.36 21.65
CA ALA A 72 20.77 -9.04 20.71
C ALA A 72 20.34 -8.13 19.55
N VAL A 73 20.30 -8.71 18.35
CA VAL A 73 19.77 -8.07 17.13
C VAL A 73 18.78 -9.03 16.47
N VAL A 74 17.57 -8.61 16.27
CA VAL A 74 16.56 -9.34 15.49
C VAL A 74 16.89 -9.16 14.01
N LEU A 75 17.05 -10.25 13.29
CA LEU A 75 17.37 -10.29 11.87
C LEU A 75 16.13 -10.26 10.98
N GLY A 76 15.01 -10.78 11.44
CA GLY A 76 13.74 -10.82 10.72
C GLY A 76 12.74 -11.74 11.36
N GLY A 77 11.49 -11.73 10.84
CA GLY A 77 10.43 -12.66 11.21
C GLY A 77 10.62 -14.03 10.56
N LEU A 78 10.08 -15.05 11.17
CA LEU A 78 10.03 -16.41 10.65
C LEU A 78 8.55 -16.84 10.51
N TYR A 79 8.19 -17.34 9.33
CA TYR A 79 6.94 -18.07 9.20
C TYR A 79 7.10 -19.49 9.78
N ASN A 80 6.02 -20.02 10.35
CA ASN A 80 6.03 -21.29 11.04
C ASN A 80 4.75 -22.10 10.76
N GLY A 81 4.49 -23.13 11.55
CA GLY A 81 3.30 -23.98 11.40
C GLY A 81 1.97 -23.28 11.76
N VAL A 82 2.02 -22.17 12.51
CA VAL A 82 0.86 -21.37 12.94
C VAL A 82 0.76 -20.12 12.08
N ASP A 83 1.83 -19.33 12.02
CA ASP A 83 1.91 -18.08 11.26
C ASP A 83 2.41 -18.36 9.85
N LYS A 84 1.47 -18.45 8.91
CA LYS A 84 1.75 -18.76 7.52
C LYS A 84 1.97 -17.50 6.68
N PRO A 85 2.78 -17.59 5.61
CA PRO A 85 2.91 -16.48 4.67
C PRO A 85 1.58 -16.16 3.98
N PRO A 86 1.37 -14.91 3.54
CA PRO A 86 0.17 -14.51 2.80
C PRO A 86 0.02 -15.22 1.45
N TYR A 87 1.13 -15.76 0.94
CA TYR A 87 1.20 -16.53 -0.28
C TYR A 87 2.25 -17.64 -0.14
N ALA A 88 1.90 -18.86 -0.52
CA ALA A 88 2.72 -20.06 -0.26
C ALA A 88 3.40 -20.65 -1.52
N ASN A 89 3.28 -20.01 -2.70
CA ASN A 89 3.86 -20.49 -3.96
C ASN A 89 3.50 -21.96 -4.28
N GLU A 90 2.22 -22.30 -4.19
CA GLU A 90 1.73 -23.68 -4.31
C GLU A 90 1.89 -24.24 -5.73
N ASP A 91 1.87 -23.39 -6.75
CA ASP A 91 2.09 -23.73 -8.16
C ASP A 91 3.57 -23.96 -8.50
N GLY A 92 4.49 -23.42 -7.70
CA GLY A 92 5.93 -23.51 -7.91
C GLY A 92 6.51 -22.47 -8.88
N ASP A 93 5.68 -21.61 -9.47
CA ASP A 93 6.08 -20.63 -10.48
C ASP A 93 6.69 -19.36 -9.87
N ASN A 94 6.41 -19.11 -8.59
CA ASN A 94 6.95 -17.97 -7.82
C ASN A 94 6.69 -16.62 -8.49
N ASN A 95 5.50 -16.43 -9.04
CA ASN A 95 5.15 -15.21 -9.75
C ASN A 95 4.79 -14.04 -8.83
N LEU A 96 4.36 -14.30 -7.59
CA LEU A 96 3.87 -13.27 -6.69
C LEU A 96 4.93 -12.79 -5.69
N ARG A 97 5.03 -11.46 -5.49
CA ARG A 97 5.73 -10.80 -4.37
C ARG A 97 4.72 -9.95 -3.65
N VAL A 98 4.50 -10.26 -2.37
CA VAL A 98 3.41 -9.68 -1.59
C VAL A 98 3.96 -9.03 -0.33
N PHE A 99 3.59 -7.78 -0.12
CA PHE A 99 3.69 -7.11 1.17
C PHE A 99 2.27 -6.92 1.70
N GLN A 100 1.95 -7.52 2.83
CA GLN A 100 0.61 -7.48 3.42
C GLN A 100 0.66 -6.99 4.86
N SER A 101 -0.20 -6.04 5.20
CA SER A 101 -0.39 -5.58 6.56
C SER A 101 -1.30 -6.52 7.36
N ARG A 102 -1.27 -6.39 8.69
CA ARG A 102 -2.15 -7.14 9.60
C ARG A 102 -3.65 -7.02 9.26
N SER A 103 -4.08 -5.87 8.76
CA SER A 103 -5.48 -5.65 8.35
C SER A 103 -5.82 -6.21 6.98
N GLY A 104 -4.84 -6.78 6.25
CA GLY A 104 -5.06 -7.32 4.91
C GLY A 104 -4.86 -6.31 3.77
N HIS A 105 -4.41 -5.07 4.04
CA HIS A 105 -3.97 -4.18 2.97
C HIS A 105 -2.72 -4.75 2.32
N ARG A 106 -2.66 -4.80 1.00
CA ARG A 106 -1.54 -5.45 0.30
C ARG A 106 -1.04 -4.69 -0.91
N LEU A 107 0.26 -4.79 -1.12
CA LEU A 107 0.95 -4.44 -2.35
C LEU A 107 1.44 -5.75 -2.97
N THR A 108 1.03 -6.02 -4.20
CA THR A 108 1.39 -7.24 -4.93
C THR A 108 2.08 -6.87 -6.24
N PHE A 109 3.18 -7.56 -6.52
CA PHE A 109 3.76 -7.64 -7.86
C PHE A 109 3.45 -9.04 -8.37
N ASP A 110 2.81 -9.10 -9.52
CA ASP A 110 2.44 -10.34 -10.21
C ASP A 110 3.19 -10.39 -11.53
N ASP A 111 4.09 -11.34 -11.64
CA ASP A 111 4.95 -11.57 -12.81
C ASP A 111 4.43 -12.73 -13.67
N THR A 112 3.15 -13.12 -13.54
CA THR A 112 2.53 -14.17 -14.36
C THR A 112 2.59 -13.75 -15.84
N ASP A 113 3.19 -14.60 -16.67
CA ASP A 113 3.40 -14.31 -18.09
C ASP A 113 2.07 -14.01 -18.81
N GLY A 114 2.00 -12.84 -19.43
CA GLY A 114 0.80 -12.33 -20.10
C GLY A 114 -0.29 -11.76 -19.16
N GLU A 115 -0.05 -11.74 -17.85
CA GLU A 115 -0.96 -11.17 -16.84
C GLU A 115 -0.23 -10.23 -15.85
N GLU A 116 0.95 -9.74 -16.24
CA GLU A 116 1.83 -8.97 -15.37
C GLU A 116 1.18 -7.69 -14.90
N ARG A 117 1.21 -7.46 -13.60
CA ARG A 117 0.60 -6.28 -12.98
C ARG A 117 1.19 -5.95 -11.61
N VAL A 118 0.97 -4.72 -11.19
CA VAL A 118 1.20 -4.26 -9.82
C VAL A 118 -0.12 -3.80 -9.22
N GLU A 119 -0.44 -4.27 -8.04
CA GLU A 119 -1.71 -3.99 -7.37
C GLU A 119 -1.48 -3.39 -5.98
N LEU A 120 -2.21 -2.33 -5.65
CA LEU A 120 -2.40 -1.84 -4.30
C LEU A 120 -3.88 -2.02 -3.92
N ILE A 121 -4.15 -2.88 -2.94
CA ILE A 121 -5.51 -3.28 -2.59
C ILE A 121 -5.74 -3.08 -1.09
N LEU A 122 -6.83 -2.46 -0.71
CA LEU A 122 -7.27 -2.39 0.67
C LEU A 122 -7.93 -3.72 1.11
N HIS A 123 -7.95 -3.98 2.41
CA HIS A 123 -8.37 -5.27 3.01
C HIS A 123 -9.76 -5.76 2.57
N ASN A 124 -10.70 -4.85 2.28
CA ASN A 124 -12.06 -5.17 1.83
C ASN A 124 -12.18 -5.28 0.30
N GLU A 125 -11.07 -5.07 -0.43
CA GLU A 125 -10.99 -5.09 -1.90
C GLU A 125 -11.88 -4.06 -2.63
N GLU A 126 -12.59 -3.21 -1.91
CA GLU A 126 -13.45 -2.17 -2.48
C GLU A 126 -12.66 -1.01 -3.10
N ILE A 127 -11.45 -0.76 -2.58
CA ILE A 127 -10.56 0.28 -3.10
C ILE A 127 -9.27 -0.36 -3.56
N ARG A 128 -8.94 -0.14 -4.84
CA ARG A 128 -7.74 -0.71 -5.45
C ARG A 128 -7.18 0.19 -6.56
N ILE A 129 -5.86 0.14 -6.70
CA ILE A 129 -5.14 0.74 -7.81
C ILE A 129 -4.36 -0.38 -8.49
N ILE A 130 -4.52 -0.51 -9.80
CA ILE A 130 -3.91 -1.57 -10.60
C ILE A 130 -3.12 -0.94 -11.75
N TRP A 131 -1.86 -1.28 -11.86
CA TRP A 131 -1.03 -1.05 -13.04
C TRP A 131 -0.92 -2.38 -13.78
N ASP A 132 -1.66 -2.51 -14.86
CA ASP A 132 -1.75 -3.73 -15.67
C ASP A 132 -0.89 -3.54 -16.93
N SER A 133 0.27 -4.18 -16.96
CA SER A 133 1.20 -4.08 -18.08
C SER A 133 0.78 -4.96 -19.25
N ALA A 134 0.12 -6.08 -18.98
CA ALA A 134 -0.40 -6.98 -20.01
C ALA A 134 -1.46 -6.27 -20.87
N ASN A 135 -2.41 -5.60 -20.23
CA ASN A 135 -3.47 -4.83 -20.92
C ASN A 135 -3.11 -3.35 -21.17
N LYS A 136 -1.95 -2.88 -20.69
CA LYS A 136 -1.47 -1.49 -20.81
C LYS A 136 -2.44 -0.47 -20.23
N THR A 137 -3.02 -0.79 -19.07
CA THR A 137 -4.01 0.05 -18.41
C THR A 137 -3.58 0.44 -16.99
N VAL A 138 -4.11 1.56 -16.53
CA VAL A 138 -4.07 1.96 -15.12
C VAL A 138 -5.50 2.13 -14.64
N GLY A 139 -5.89 1.34 -13.65
CA GLY A 139 -7.22 1.38 -13.06
C GLY A 139 -7.19 1.94 -11.64
N VAL A 140 -8.14 2.82 -11.32
CA VAL A 140 -8.45 3.26 -9.96
C VAL A 140 -9.92 2.93 -9.69
N TYR A 141 -10.15 2.10 -8.70
CA TYR A 141 -11.48 1.58 -8.40
C TYR A 141 -11.84 1.89 -6.95
N SER A 142 -13.06 2.33 -6.72
CA SER A 142 -13.62 2.52 -5.38
C SER A 142 -15.09 2.14 -5.37
N GLY A 143 -15.50 1.35 -4.39
CA GLY A 143 -16.92 1.10 -4.08
C GLY A 143 -17.59 2.28 -3.37
N GLN A 144 -16.83 3.32 -3.04
CA GLN A 144 -17.25 4.55 -2.39
C GLN A 144 -16.74 5.75 -3.20
N ASP A 145 -16.40 6.84 -2.55
CA ASP A 145 -15.96 8.07 -3.17
C ASP A 145 -14.51 8.00 -3.70
N ILE A 146 -14.25 8.70 -4.78
CA ILE A 146 -12.90 9.08 -5.24
C ILE A 146 -12.82 10.59 -5.21
N ILE A 147 -11.88 11.14 -4.43
CA ILE A 147 -11.64 12.57 -4.31
C ILE A 147 -10.29 12.90 -4.93
N ILE A 148 -10.27 13.84 -5.88
CA ILE A 148 -9.06 14.38 -6.48
C ILE A 148 -9.05 15.88 -6.22
N GLU A 149 -8.10 16.36 -5.45
CA GLU A 149 -7.99 17.76 -5.03
C GLU A 149 -6.56 18.27 -5.25
N THR A 150 -6.42 19.48 -5.72
CA THR A 150 -5.13 20.16 -5.90
C THR A 150 -5.30 21.66 -5.67
N GLU A 151 -4.30 22.28 -5.05
CA GLU A 151 -4.26 23.74 -4.84
C GLU A 151 -3.94 24.53 -6.14
N ASP A 152 -3.36 23.86 -7.12
CA ASP A 152 -2.95 24.48 -8.38
C ASP A 152 -3.77 23.95 -9.57
N THR A 153 -3.15 23.31 -10.51
CA THR A 153 -3.75 22.87 -11.77
C THR A 153 -3.97 21.38 -11.79
N PHE A 154 -5.17 20.94 -12.12
CA PHE A 154 -5.47 19.59 -12.54
C PHE A 154 -5.62 19.56 -14.06
N SER A 155 -4.79 18.77 -14.78
CA SER A 155 -4.76 18.69 -16.23
C SER A 155 -4.93 17.25 -16.72
N LEU A 156 -5.88 17.03 -17.62
CA LEU A 156 -6.09 15.78 -18.33
C LEU A 156 -5.82 16.00 -19.81
N LYS A 157 -5.01 15.14 -20.44
CA LYS A 157 -4.73 15.12 -21.86
C LYS A 157 -4.83 13.70 -22.38
N CYS A 158 -5.77 13.46 -23.26
CA CYS A 158 -6.05 12.14 -23.82
C CYS A 158 -6.58 12.27 -25.26
N THR A 159 -6.69 11.17 -25.96
CA THR A 159 -7.37 11.11 -27.26
C THR A 159 -8.87 11.19 -27.06
N ASP A 160 -9.41 10.36 -26.16
CA ASP A 160 -10.83 10.32 -25.85
C ASP A 160 -11.01 10.53 -24.33
N PHE A 161 -11.90 11.44 -23.97
CA PHE A 161 -12.31 11.68 -22.60
C PHE A 161 -13.81 11.33 -22.44
N ILE A 162 -14.11 10.35 -21.63
CA ILE A 162 -15.48 9.89 -21.35
C ILE A 162 -15.80 10.16 -19.89
N LEU A 163 -16.90 10.84 -19.62
CA LEU A 163 -17.41 11.11 -18.28
C LEU A 163 -18.87 10.67 -18.22
N GLU A 164 -19.15 9.66 -17.42
CA GLU A 164 -20.47 9.08 -17.23
C GLU A 164 -20.88 9.12 -15.76
N ALA A 165 -22.09 9.57 -15.47
CA ALA A 165 -22.68 9.53 -14.13
C ALA A 165 -24.13 9.07 -14.22
N SER A 166 -24.53 8.16 -13.33
CA SER A 166 -25.91 7.66 -13.28
C SER A 166 -26.90 8.68 -12.72
N GLN A 167 -26.43 9.73 -12.05
CA GLN A 167 -27.28 10.76 -11.45
C GLN A 167 -26.88 12.16 -11.93
N ASN A 168 -25.82 12.75 -11.40
CA ASN A 168 -25.48 14.14 -11.64
C ASN A 168 -24.03 14.31 -12.11
N ILE A 169 -23.80 15.28 -12.98
CA ILE A 169 -22.51 15.84 -13.29
C ILE A 169 -22.58 17.35 -13.01
N ASP A 170 -21.84 17.82 -12.00
CA ASP A 170 -21.76 19.23 -11.65
C ASP A 170 -20.38 19.79 -12.06
N ILE A 171 -20.38 20.80 -12.92
CA ILE A 171 -19.18 21.50 -13.38
C ILE A 171 -19.29 22.97 -12.98
N GLN A 172 -18.44 23.41 -12.07
CA GLN A 172 -18.45 24.77 -11.56
C GLN A 172 -17.09 25.45 -11.72
N SER A 173 -17.11 26.72 -12.07
CA SER A 173 -15.91 27.57 -12.19
C SER A 173 -16.19 28.93 -11.57
N GLY A 174 -15.24 29.43 -10.77
CA GLY A 174 -15.34 30.77 -10.19
C GLY A 174 -15.16 31.91 -11.22
N GLN A 175 -14.66 31.63 -12.41
CA GLN A 175 -14.44 32.63 -13.47
C GLN A 175 -15.00 32.17 -14.79
N THR A 176 -14.35 31.27 -15.49
CA THR A 176 -14.68 30.90 -16.86
C THR A 176 -14.68 29.37 -17.04
N THR A 177 -15.72 28.87 -17.68
CA THR A 177 -15.74 27.50 -18.22
C THR A 177 -15.74 27.60 -19.74
N ASN A 178 -14.72 27.04 -20.41
CA ASN A 178 -14.61 26.99 -21.85
C ASN A 178 -14.86 25.55 -22.32
N LEU A 179 -15.78 25.38 -23.25
CA LEU A 179 -16.03 24.15 -23.95
C LEU A 179 -15.91 24.43 -25.45
N SER A 180 -14.94 23.82 -26.11
CA SER A 180 -14.69 24.05 -27.55
C SER A 180 -14.38 22.74 -28.26
N SER A 181 -14.84 22.63 -29.49
CA SER A 181 -14.62 21.47 -30.36
C SER A 181 -14.16 21.98 -31.75
N GLY A 182 -13.30 21.20 -32.39
CA GLY A 182 -12.85 21.51 -33.74
C GLY A 182 -13.86 21.20 -34.83
N VAL A 183 -14.90 20.42 -34.54
CA VAL A 183 -15.92 20.00 -35.52
C VAL A 183 -17.32 20.31 -35.00
N GLU A 184 -17.72 19.71 -33.92
CA GLU A 184 -19.09 19.83 -33.40
C GLU A 184 -19.10 19.77 -31.85
N THR A 185 -19.97 20.57 -31.24
CA THR A 185 -20.35 20.46 -29.86
C THR A 185 -21.86 20.22 -29.83
N ALA A 186 -22.28 19.01 -29.47
CA ALA A 186 -23.68 18.67 -29.30
C ALA A 186 -24.05 18.69 -27.79
N VAL A 187 -25.18 19.31 -27.47
CA VAL A 187 -25.73 19.33 -26.13
C VAL A 187 -27.18 18.90 -26.22
N ASP A 188 -27.49 17.75 -25.61
CA ASP A 188 -28.87 17.24 -25.55
C ASP A 188 -29.37 17.31 -24.10
N GLY A 189 -30.39 18.09 -23.86
CA GLY A 189 -31.02 18.26 -22.55
C GLY A 189 -32.09 17.23 -22.23
N GLY A 190 -32.35 16.30 -23.14
CA GLY A 190 -33.44 15.33 -22.98
C GLY A 190 -34.80 16.03 -22.86
N ALA A 191 -35.41 16.01 -21.67
CA ALA A 191 -36.72 16.63 -21.44
C ALA A 191 -36.62 18.16 -21.28
N GLU A 192 -35.54 18.69 -20.76
CA GLU A 192 -35.35 20.13 -20.52
C GLU A 192 -33.87 20.53 -20.59
N MET A 193 -33.60 21.66 -21.18
CA MET A 193 -32.31 22.36 -21.13
C MET A 193 -32.53 23.83 -20.76
N THR A 194 -31.99 24.27 -19.65
CA THR A 194 -32.08 25.67 -19.22
C THR A 194 -30.74 26.38 -19.39
N LEU A 195 -30.70 27.47 -20.17
CA LEU A 195 -29.60 28.40 -20.29
C LEU A 195 -29.95 29.72 -19.62
N LYS A 196 -29.18 30.13 -18.63
CA LYS A 196 -29.41 31.38 -17.89
C LYS A 196 -28.15 32.23 -17.89
N ALA A 197 -28.22 33.44 -18.41
CA ALA A 197 -27.14 34.41 -18.42
C ALA A 197 -27.69 35.83 -18.48
N ASP A 198 -26.91 36.81 -18.05
CA ASP A 198 -27.25 38.25 -18.25
C ASP A 198 -27.16 38.61 -19.74
N LEU A 199 -26.27 37.98 -20.49
CA LEU A 199 -26.15 38.11 -21.93
C LEU A 199 -25.86 36.69 -22.53
N LEU A 200 -26.71 36.25 -23.45
CA LEU A 200 -26.52 35.06 -24.27
C LEU A 200 -26.31 35.47 -25.74
N THR A 201 -25.14 35.14 -26.32
CA THR A 201 -24.86 35.38 -27.71
C THR A 201 -24.77 34.05 -28.45
N ILE A 202 -25.55 33.88 -29.49
CA ILE A 202 -25.53 32.74 -30.43
C ILE A 202 -25.18 33.24 -31.81
N ASN A 203 -24.06 32.76 -32.36
CA ASN A 203 -23.58 33.15 -33.69
C ASN A 203 -23.83 32.05 -34.70
#